data_adc5d3c6a70006ae075cbe786566d225
#
_entry.id   adc5d3c6a70006ae075cbe786566d225
#
_cell.length_a   1.000
_cell.length_b   1.000
_cell.length_c   1.000
_cell.angle_alpha   90.00
_cell.angle_beta   90.00
_cell.angle_gamma   90.00
#
_symmetry.space_group_name_H-M   'P 1'
#
loop_
_entity.id
_entity.type
_entity.pdbx_description
1 polymer ?
#
loop_
_entity_poly.entity_id
_entity_poly.type
_entity_poly.pdbx_seq_one_letter_code
_entity_poly.pdbx_strand_id
1 'polypeptide(L)'
;MGQPEKRQELERVLSSATDRPHLILLWGHPDPDSIGSAMAHKRLCERMGASATIAHVLPVSRAENRALVKLLNVPMIKVSDGTELEQFGYLALVDASASEVSIRLPESLKLLTVVDHHRPATVPKAEFVDIRHDVVSTCTIYADYAEKGLKPFGADGNDDSAVATAMFFGIQTDTDDFALATPADFRAAAYLKPFCDAETLSRVGRRSLTAEAMEAVGRALADLEVIRDFAIAGVGRISANNRDAIPMAADFILRREDIDTVLVYGIVEDRIDGSLRTRRASVDPAAFMQAAFGDDSEGRPYGGGRADMGGFRVPLGMLSECDDDDALWALVRETVQKRVARVVPELERRRDRDSRGKSD
;
A
#
# COMPACT_ATOMS: atom_id res chain seq x y z
N MET A 1 -13.74 -24.27 -11.22
CA MET A 1 -12.79 -25.34 -10.85
C MET A 1 -12.57 -25.28 -9.34
N GLY A 2 -12.56 -26.43 -8.66
CA GLY A 2 -12.39 -26.48 -7.20
C GLY A 2 -10.97 -26.13 -6.76
N GLN A 3 -10.80 -25.60 -5.54
CA GLN A 3 -9.48 -25.20 -5.01
C GLN A 3 -8.40 -26.32 -5.03
N PRO A 4 -8.70 -27.62 -4.87
CA PRO A 4 -7.72 -28.70 -5.03
C PRO A 4 -7.12 -28.79 -6.44
N GLU A 5 -7.92 -28.47 -7.47
CA GLU A 5 -7.47 -28.50 -8.87
C GLU A 5 -6.46 -27.40 -9.17
N LYS A 6 -6.64 -26.18 -8.61
CA LYS A 6 -5.71 -25.06 -8.80
C LYS A 6 -4.32 -25.34 -8.21
N ARG A 7 -4.25 -25.94 -7.03
CA ARG A 7 -2.98 -26.36 -6.44
C ARG A 7 -2.22 -27.34 -7.34
N GLN A 8 -2.88 -28.39 -7.83
CA GLN A 8 -2.28 -29.40 -8.70
C GLN A 8 -1.87 -28.81 -10.07
N GLU A 9 -2.66 -27.88 -10.59
CA GLU A 9 -2.36 -27.15 -11.81
C GLU A 9 -1.08 -26.31 -11.66
N LEU A 10 -0.94 -25.55 -10.55
CA LEU A 10 0.26 -24.77 -10.26
C LEU A 10 1.49 -25.67 -10.12
N GLU A 11 1.38 -26.78 -9.37
CA GLU A 11 2.45 -27.75 -9.20
C GLU A 11 2.93 -28.30 -10.56
N ARG A 12 2.00 -28.69 -11.43
CA ARG A 12 2.31 -29.19 -12.77
C ARG A 12 3.01 -28.13 -13.62
N VAL A 13 2.50 -26.90 -13.63
CA VAL A 13 3.04 -25.80 -14.43
C VAL A 13 4.46 -25.46 -13.97
N LEU A 14 4.71 -25.29 -12.67
CA LEU A 14 6.04 -24.96 -12.16
C LEU A 14 7.03 -26.13 -12.35
N SER A 15 6.60 -27.37 -12.16
CA SER A 15 7.47 -28.54 -12.37
C SER A 15 7.86 -28.76 -13.83
N SER A 16 7.07 -28.28 -14.79
CA SER A 16 7.36 -28.37 -16.22
C SER A 16 8.22 -27.21 -16.76
N ALA A 17 8.50 -26.21 -15.95
CA ALA A 17 9.19 -24.96 -16.34
C ALA A 17 10.48 -24.75 -15.52
N THR A 18 11.35 -25.76 -15.52
CA THR A 18 12.60 -25.72 -14.74
C THR A 18 13.86 -25.49 -15.59
N ASP A 19 13.70 -25.42 -16.90
CA ASP A 19 14.77 -25.30 -17.89
C ASP A 19 15.36 -23.90 -18.01
N ARG A 20 14.64 -22.87 -17.58
CA ARG A 20 15.06 -21.46 -17.59
C ARG A 20 14.71 -20.75 -16.29
N PRO A 21 15.46 -19.68 -15.90
CA PRO A 21 15.19 -18.92 -14.69
C PRO A 21 13.83 -18.22 -14.75
N HIS A 22 13.16 -18.15 -13.58
CA HIS A 22 11.93 -17.41 -13.39
C HIS A 22 12.21 -15.99 -12.90
N LEU A 23 11.49 -15.02 -13.44
CA LEU A 23 11.37 -13.67 -12.92
C LEU A 23 10.04 -13.55 -12.17
N ILE A 24 10.10 -13.14 -10.91
CA ILE A 24 8.92 -12.77 -10.12
C ILE A 24 8.91 -11.24 -10.04
N LEU A 25 8.03 -10.60 -10.78
CA LEU A 25 8.03 -9.15 -10.93
C LEU A 25 6.99 -8.49 -10.04
N LEU A 26 7.46 -7.64 -9.13
CA LEU A 26 6.63 -6.74 -8.34
C LEU A 26 6.35 -5.48 -9.16
N TRP A 27 5.11 -5.33 -9.54
CA TRP A 27 4.69 -4.38 -10.57
C TRP A 27 4.48 -2.97 -10.05
N GLY A 28 3.88 -2.85 -8.87
CA GLY A 28 3.64 -1.60 -8.17
C GLY A 28 4.79 -1.19 -7.25
N HIS A 29 4.50 -0.28 -6.32
CA HIS A 29 5.36 -0.06 -5.17
C HIS A 29 5.32 -1.29 -4.27
N PRO A 30 6.46 -1.98 -4.04
CA PRO A 30 6.47 -3.18 -3.22
C PRO A 30 5.89 -2.90 -1.83
N ASP A 31 4.87 -3.64 -1.47
CA ASP A 31 4.22 -3.64 -0.16
C ASP A 31 4.36 -5.02 0.50
N PRO A 32 3.91 -5.22 1.75
CA PRO A 32 4.12 -6.47 2.44
C PRO A 32 3.44 -7.68 1.79
N ASP A 33 2.27 -7.51 1.14
CA ASP A 33 1.58 -8.61 0.49
C ASP A 33 2.29 -9.04 -0.79
N SER A 34 2.67 -8.09 -1.64
CA SER A 34 3.43 -8.38 -2.86
C SER A 34 4.80 -8.99 -2.54
N ILE A 35 5.51 -8.50 -1.50
CA ILE A 35 6.80 -9.05 -1.05
C ILE A 35 6.63 -10.48 -0.51
N GLY A 36 5.66 -10.70 0.38
CA GLY A 36 5.38 -12.01 0.97
C GLY A 36 4.97 -13.05 -0.08
N SER A 37 4.10 -12.65 -1.01
CA SER A 37 3.65 -13.47 -2.14
C SER A 37 4.79 -13.83 -3.08
N ALA A 38 5.68 -12.88 -3.38
CA ALA A 38 6.86 -13.14 -4.21
C ALA A 38 7.84 -14.10 -3.55
N MET A 39 8.07 -13.95 -2.23
CA MET A 39 8.89 -14.89 -1.47
C MET A 39 8.28 -16.30 -1.45
N ALA A 40 6.96 -16.41 -1.29
CA ALA A 40 6.25 -17.68 -1.36
C ALA A 40 6.36 -18.34 -2.75
N HIS A 41 6.18 -17.56 -3.81
CA HIS A 41 6.33 -18.06 -5.18
C HIS A 41 7.76 -18.51 -5.48
N LYS A 42 8.76 -17.70 -5.08
CA LYS A 42 10.18 -18.06 -5.19
C LYS A 42 10.48 -19.39 -4.47
N ARG A 43 10.03 -19.53 -3.25
CA ARG A 43 10.15 -20.76 -2.48
C ARG A 43 9.55 -21.97 -3.21
N LEU A 44 8.37 -21.84 -3.85
CA LEU A 44 7.78 -22.92 -4.63
C LEU A 44 8.64 -23.28 -5.84
N CYS A 45 9.10 -22.31 -6.62
CA CYS A 45 9.97 -22.54 -7.77
C CYS A 45 11.23 -23.30 -7.36
N GLU A 46 11.93 -22.84 -6.32
CA GLU A 46 13.18 -23.45 -5.84
C GLU A 46 12.97 -24.88 -5.33
N ARG A 47 11.86 -25.14 -4.64
CA ARG A 47 11.52 -26.50 -4.18
C ARG A 47 11.04 -27.43 -5.29
N MET A 48 10.80 -26.90 -6.48
CA MET A 48 10.51 -27.66 -7.70
C MET A 48 11.70 -27.74 -8.65
N GLY A 49 12.86 -27.21 -8.23
CA GLY A 49 14.12 -27.27 -8.99
C GLY A 49 14.33 -26.16 -10.00
N ALA A 50 13.50 -25.12 -9.98
CA ALA A 50 13.66 -23.94 -10.81
C ALA A 50 14.37 -22.80 -10.05
N SER A 51 15.28 -22.07 -10.71
CA SER A 51 15.81 -20.82 -10.13
C SER A 51 14.82 -19.69 -10.31
N ALA A 52 14.68 -18.83 -9.29
CA ALA A 52 13.75 -17.71 -9.33
C ALA A 52 14.34 -16.46 -8.68
N THR A 53 14.12 -15.31 -9.33
CA THR A 53 14.58 -13.99 -8.88
C THR A 53 13.40 -13.07 -8.70
N ILE A 54 13.32 -12.41 -7.53
CA ILE A 54 12.35 -11.36 -7.27
C ILE A 54 12.92 -10.04 -7.78
N ALA A 55 12.13 -9.32 -8.56
CA ALA A 55 12.51 -8.01 -9.07
C ALA A 55 11.40 -6.96 -8.85
N HIS A 56 11.80 -5.71 -8.73
CA HIS A 56 10.87 -4.60 -8.64
C HIS A 56 11.31 -3.44 -9.54
N VAL A 57 10.34 -2.70 -10.08
CA VAL A 57 10.57 -1.51 -10.91
C VAL A 57 10.53 -0.26 -10.05
N LEU A 58 9.46 -0.08 -9.30
CA LEU A 58 9.27 1.06 -8.42
C LEU A 58 9.98 0.85 -7.06
N PRO A 59 10.45 1.93 -6.41
CA PRO A 59 11.16 1.81 -5.14
C PRO A 59 10.24 1.32 -4.02
N VAL A 60 10.82 0.63 -3.03
CA VAL A 60 10.16 0.32 -1.77
C VAL A 60 9.98 1.61 -0.98
N SER A 61 8.80 2.20 -1.02
CA SER A 61 8.57 3.59 -0.61
C SER A 61 8.36 3.76 0.90
N ARG A 62 7.55 2.90 1.54
CA ARG A 62 7.20 3.04 2.96
C ARG A 62 8.31 2.52 3.87
N ALA A 63 8.46 3.17 5.05
CA ALA A 63 9.48 2.80 6.03
C ALA A 63 9.31 1.38 6.55
N GLU A 64 8.08 0.95 6.82
CA GLU A 64 7.76 -0.40 7.23
C GLU A 64 8.13 -1.45 6.17
N ASN A 65 7.88 -1.17 4.88
CA ASN A 65 8.21 -2.07 3.79
C ASN A 65 9.74 -2.21 3.64
N ARG A 66 10.47 -1.09 3.77
CA ARG A 66 11.94 -1.13 3.79
C ARG A 66 12.49 -1.89 5.00
N ALA A 67 11.85 -1.74 6.16
CA ALA A 67 12.21 -2.49 7.37
C ALA A 67 11.98 -3.99 7.18
N LEU A 68 10.85 -4.39 6.60
CA LEU A 68 10.54 -5.79 6.27
C LEU A 68 11.62 -6.38 5.36
N VAL A 69 11.92 -5.71 4.23
CA VAL A 69 12.94 -6.16 3.27
C VAL A 69 14.30 -6.31 3.95
N LYS A 70 14.70 -5.35 4.78
CA LYS A 70 15.98 -5.36 5.49
C LYS A 70 16.05 -6.45 6.57
N LEU A 71 15.00 -6.60 7.39
CA LEU A 71 15.00 -7.54 8.51
C LEU A 71 14.95 -8.99 8.04
N LEU A 72 14.22 -9.27 6.95
CA LEU A 72 14.12 -10.60 6.37
C LEU A 72 15.18 -10.89 5.30
N ASN A 73 16.09 -9.94 5.01
CA ASN A 73 17.07 -10.03 3.94
C ASN A 73 16.45 -10.48 2.62
N VAL A 74 15.30 -9.87 2.23
CA VAL A 74 14.57 -10.27 1.03
C VAL A 74 15.46 -10.15 -0.21
N PRO A 75 15.72 -11.24 -0.94
CA PRO A 75 16.62 -11.21 -2.10
C PRO A 75 15.91 -10.67 -3.33
N MET A 76 15.80 -9.35 -3.43
CA MET A 76 15.14 -8.67 -4.56
C MET A 76 16.09 -7.71 -5.25
N ILE A 77 15.97 -7.61 -6.59
CA ILE A 77 16.75 -6.71 -7.41
C ILE A 77 15.87 -5.59 -7.97
N LYS A 78 16.45 -4.40 -8.13
CA LYS A 78 15.79 -3.31 -8.84
C LYS A 78 16.10 -3.42 -10.34
N VAL A 79 15.06 -3.35 -11.16
CA VAL A 79 15.17 -3.35 -12.62
C VAL A 79 14.79 -1.96 -13.14
N SER A 80 15.62 -1.42 -14.02
CA SER A 80 15.42 -0.10 -14.63
C SER A 80 15.16 -0.18 -16.14
N ASP A 81 15.61 -1.27 -16.78
CA ASP A 81 15.46 -1.50 -18.21
C ASP A 81 15.05 -2.96 -18.49
N GLY A 82 14.24 -3.14 -19.54
CA GLY A 82 13.80 -4.45 -19.99
C GLY A 82 14.91 -5.37 -20.49
N THR A 83 16.06 -4.82 -20.93
CA THR A 83 17.23 -5.61 -21.36
C THR A 83 17.83 -6.45 -20.22
N GLU A 84 17.72 -5.98 -18.98
CA GLU A 84 18.16 -6.73 -17.80
C GLU A 84 17.34 -8.03 -17.60
N LEU A 85 16.19 -8.14 -18.27
CA LEU A 85 15.24 -9.25 -18.14
C LEU A 85 15.44 -10.35 -19.19
N GLU A 86 16.29 -10.17 -20.21
CA GLU A 86 16.49 -11.13 -21.30
C GLU A 86 17.03 -12.49 -20.83
N GLN A 87 17.68 -12.54 -19.68
CA GLN A 87 18.19 -13.76 -19.08
C GLN A 87 17.09 -14.71 -18.57
N PHE A 88 15.89 -14.20 -18.31
CA PHE A 88 14.77 -14.98 -17.78
C PHE A 88 13.94 -15.60 -18.92
N GLY A 89 13.37 -16.78 -18.63
CA GLY A 89 12.47 -17.47 -19.56
C GLY A 89 11.00 -17.35 -19.18
N TYR A 90 10.74 -17.26 -17.88
CA TYR A 90 9.40 -17.30 -17.35
C TYR A 90 9.14 -16.09 -16.45
N LEU A 91 7.92 -15.54 -16.56
CA LEU A 91 7.43 -14.45 -15.74
C LEU A 91 6.33 -14.96 -14.81
N ALA A 92 6.44 -14.63 -13.53
CA ALA A 92 5.39 -14.76 -12.56
C ALA A 92 4.93 -13.35 -12.11
N LEU A 93 3.64 -13.10 -12.14
CA LEU A 93 3.01 -11.93 -11.56
C LEU A 93 2.30 -12.34 -10.27
N VAL A 94 2.61 -11.68 -9.19
CA VAL A 94 2.00 -11.88 -7.88
C VAL A 94 1.49 -10.56 -7.36
N ASP A 95 0.28 -10.55 -6.83
CA ASP A 95 -0.34 -9.37 -6.24
C ASP A 95 -0.35 -8.17 -7.21
N ALA A 96 -0.57 -8.44 -8.48
CA ALA A 96 -0.57 -7.42 -9.51
C ALA A 96 -1.43 -7.80 -10.70
N SER A 97 -2.39 -6.99 -11.02
CA SER A 97 -3.05 -7.03 -12.32
C SER A 97 -2.19 -6.30 -13.36
N ALA A 98 -1.90 -6.98 -14.48
CA ALA A 98 -0.95 -6.61 -15.53
C ALA A 98 -1.27 -5.33 -16.34
N SER A 99 -1.95 -4.33 -15.78
CA SER A 99 -2.50 -3.22 -16.56
C SER A 99 -1.54 -2.05 -16.82
N GLU A 100 -0.47 -1.87 -16.04
CA GLU A 100 0.42 -0.69 -16.20
C GLU A 100 1.90 -1.00 -15.96
N VAL A 101 2.57 -1.58 -16.97
CA VAL A 101 4.03 -1.76 -16.92
C VAL A 101 4.74 -0.50 -17.33
N SER A 102 5.60 -0.01 -16.44
CA SER A 102 6.49 1.11 -16.74
C SER A 102 7.74 0.73 -17.54
N ILE A 103 7.98 -0.57 -17.76
CA ILE A 103 9.12 -1.09 -18.55
C ILE A 103 8.62 -2.03 -19.64
N ARG A 104 9.34 -2.05 -20.78
CA ARG A 104 9.05 -2.98 -21.87
C ARG A 104 9.60 -4.35 -21.52
N LEU A 105 8.73 -5.37 -21.47
CA LEU A 105 9.13 -6.75 -21.25
C LEU A 105 9.69 -7.36 -22.55
N PRO A 106 10.75 -8.20 -22.47
CA PRO A 106 11.24 -8.96 -23.62
C PRO A 106 10.17 -9.89 -24.19
N GLU A 107 10.11 -10.02 -25.52
CA GLU A 107 9.18 -10.94 -26.21
C GLU A 107 9.46 -12.43 -25.87
N SER A 108 10.71 -12.74 -25.51
CA SER A 108 11.14 -14.08 -25.09
C SER A 108 10.66 -14.46 -23.69
N LEU A 109 10.20 -13.51 -22.89
CA LEU A 109 9.77 -13.72 -21.52
C LEU A 109 8.31 -14.19 -21.50
N LYS A 110 8.09 -15.47 -21.19
CA LYS A 110 6.77 -16.08 -21.20
C LYS A 110 6.05 -15.84 -19.88
N LEU A 111 4.87 -15.22 -19.91
CA LEU A 111 4.01 -15.13 -18.72
C LEU A 111 3.50 -16.52 -18.35
N LEU A 112 4.04 -17.08 -17.27
CA LEU A 112 3.78 -18.43 -16.82
C LEU A 112 2.66 -18.48 -15.79
N THR A 113 2.73 -17.63 -14.75
CA THR A 113 1.80 -17.67 -13.63
C THR A 113 1.31 -16.27 -13.25
N VAL A 114 0.03 -16.20 -12.88
CA VAL A 114 -0.60 -15.02 -12.25
C VAL A 114 -1.36 -15.47 -11.03
N VAL A 115 -1.02 -14.93 -9.86
CA VAL A 115 -1.73 -15.18 -8.60
C VAL A 115 -2.04 -13.82 -7.97
N ASP A 116 -3.33 -13.54 -7.75
CA ASP A 116 -3.77 -12.21 -7.33
C ASP A 116 -5.10 -12.27 -6.58
N HIS A 117 -5.40 -11.27 -5.77
CA HIS A 117 -6.69 -11.07 -5.12
C HIS A 117 -7.46 -9.86 -5.68
N HIS A 118 -6.81 -9.00 -6.43
CA HIS A 118 -7.41 -7.83 -7.06
C HIS A 118 -8.33 -8.19 -8.22
N ARG A 119 -9.20 -7.24 -8.61
CA ARG A 119 -10.06 -7.37 -9.80
C ARG A 119 -9.40 -6.71 -11.00
N PRO A 120 -8.73 -7.47 -11.87
CA PRO A 120 -8.11 -6.89 -13.06
C PRO A 120 -9.18 -6.45 -14.06
N ALA A 121 -8.91 -5.36 -14.80
CA ALA A 121 -9.75 -4.93 -15.91
C ALA A 121 -9.80 -5.98 -17.03
N THR A 122 -8.70 -6.72 -17.20
CA THR A 122 -8.58 -7.83 -18.16
C THR A 122 -7.78 -8.95 -17.51
N VAL A 123 -8.29 -10.18 -17.57
CA VAL A 123 -7.57 -11.36 -17.05
C VAL A 123 -6.37 -11.64 -17.95
N PRO A 124 -5.14 -11.67 -17.42
CA PRO A 124 -3.95 -11.96 -18.20
C PRO A 124 -3.97 -13.38 -18.78
N LYS A 125 -3.43 -13.53 -19.99
CA LYS A 125 -3.25 -14.85 -20.60
C LYS A 125 -1.93 -15.46 -20.11
N ALA A 126 -2.00 -16.33 -19.11
CA ALA A 126 -0.89 -17.10 -18.57
C ALA A 126 -1.20 -18.60 -18.63
N GLU A 127 -0.20 -19.46 -18.42
CA GLU A 127 -0.44 -20.90 -18.33
C GLU A 127 -1.15 -21.30 -17.04
N PHE A 128 -0.92 -20.51 -15.96
CA PHE A 128 -1.64 -20.65 -14.72
C PHE A 128 -2.19 -19.28 -14.28
N VAL A 129 -3.46 -19.23 -13.93
CA VAL A 129 -4.11 -18.03 -13.38
C VAL A 129 -4.98 -18.45 -12.20
N ASP A 130 -4.71 -17.87 -11.03
CA ASP A 130 -5.57 -17.98 -9.86
C ASP A 130 -5.81 -16.57 -9.26
N ILE A 131 -7.00 -16.04 -9.52
CA ILE A 131 -7.43 -14.73 -9.01
C ILE A 131 -8.62 -14.96 -8.09
N ARG A 132 -8.48 -14.59 -6.80
CA ARG A 132 -9.48 -14.84 -5.78
C ARG A 132 -9.94 -13.56 -5.13
N HIS A 133 -11.19 -13.18 -5.36
CA HIS A 133 -11.79 -11.95 -4.81
C HIS A 133 -12.49 -12.16 -3.45
N ASP A 134 -12.46 -13.37 -2.92
CA ASP A 134 -13.03 -13.77 -1.64
C ASP A 134 -12.00 -13.80 -0.50
N VAL A 135 -10.78 -13.38 -0.78
CA VAL A 135 -9.68 -13.14 0.17
C VAL A 135 -9.17 -11.71 0.04
N VAL A 136 -8.53 -11.18 1.08
CA VAL A 136 -8.04 -9.80 1.13
C VAL A 136 -6.54 -9.70 0.84
N SER A 137 -5.83 -10.83 0.76
CA SER A 137 -4.39 -10.87 0.54
C SER A 137 -4.00 -12.01 -0.39
N THR A 138 -3.06 -11.76 -1.30
CA THR A 138 -2.45 -12.78 -2.16
C THR A 138 -1.63 -13.79 -1.35
N CYS A 139 -1.03 -13.37 -0.24
CA CYS A 139 -0.37 -14.28 0.70
C CYS A 139 -1.33 -15.36 1.25
N THR A 140 -2.62 -15.03 1.41
CA THR A 140 -3.65 -16.03 1.80
C THR A 140 -3.78 -17.14 0.77
N ILE A 141 -3.69 -16.82 -0.52
CA ILE A 141 -3.75 -17.83 -1.60
C ILE A 141 -2.55 -18.78 -1.53
N TYR A 142 -1.35 -18.24 -1.32
CA TYR A 142 -0.14 -19.07 -1.18
C TYR A 142 -0.13 -19.91 0.10
N ALA A 143 -0.64 -19.38 1.20
CA ALA A 143 -0.81 -20.13 2.45
C ALA A 143 -1.79 -21.30 2.27
N ASP A 144 -2.90 -21.08 1.55
CA ASP A 144 -3.87 -22.12 1.20
C ASP A 144 -3.25 -23.25 0.37
N TYR A 145 -2.39 -22.92 -0.61
CA TYR A 145 -1.65 -23.95 -1.35
C TYR A 145 -0.76 -24.80 -0.44
N ALA A 146 -0.03 -24.15 0.47
CA ALA A 146 0.89 -24.85 1.38
C ALA A 146 0.15 -25.69 2.41
N GLU A 147 -0.93 -25.16 3.03
CA GLU A 147 -1.79 -25.90 3.97
C GLU A 147 -2.39 -27.15 3.33
N LYS A 148 -2.78 -27.06 2.05
CA LYS A 148 -3.34 -28.17 1.26
C LYS A 148 -2.28 -29.11 0.68
N GLY A 149 -1.04 -28.98 1.07
CA GLY A 149 0.04 -29.92 0.80
C GLY A 149 0.96 -29.58 -0.37
N LEU A 150 0.90 -28.38 -0.96
CA LEU A 150 1.90 -27.94 -1.93
C LEU A 150 3.15 -27.41 -1.22
N LYS A 151 4.17 -28.25 -1.10
CA LYS A 151 5.40 -27.92 -0.38
C LYS A 151 5.12 -27.27 0.99
N PRO A 152 4.47 -27.98 1.94
CA PRO A 152 4.08 -27.43 3.23
C PRO A 152 5.27 -26.81 3.98
N PHE A 153 4.98 -25.82 4.82
CA PHE A 153 6.01 -25.22 5.68
C PHE A 153 6.52 -26.25 6.67
N GLY A 154 7.85 -26.25 6.91
CA GLY A 154 8.51 -27.16 7.85
C GLY A 154 8.65 -28.63 7.39
N ALA A 155 8.10 -29.03 6.25
CA ALA A 155 8.11 -30.43 5.81
C ALA A 155 9.50 -30.97 5.47
N ASP A 156 10.41 -30.11 4.98
CA ASP A 156 11.72 -30.54 4.46
C ASP A 156 12.88 -30.19 5.41
N GLY A 157 12.58 -29.76 6.65
CA GLY A 157 13.58 -29.30 7.61
C GLY A 157 14.30 -28.00 7.22
N ASN A 158 13.88 -27.32 6.19
CA ASN A 158 14.40 -26.02 5.78
C ASN A 158 13.83 -24.91 6.67
N ASP A 159 14.64 -23.86 6.87
CA ASP A 159 14.17 -22.65 7.55
C ASP A 159 13.30 -21.83 6.59
N ASP A 160 12.00 -21.88 6.83
CA ASP A 160 11.01 -21.12 6.09
C ASP A 160 10.54 -19.85 6.85
N SER A 161 11.17 -19.53 7.99
CA SER A 161 10.68 -18.51 8.91
C SER A 161 10.59 -17.12 8.27
N ALA A 162 11.55 -16.77 7.43
CA ALA A 162 11.51 -15.49 6.71
C ALA A 162 10.30 -15.39 5.74
N VAL A 163 10.00 -16.47 5.00
CA VAL A 163 8.87 -16.51 4.08
C VAL A 163 7.54 -16.47 4.84
N ALA A 164 7.41 -17.30 5.86
CA ALA A 164 6.20 -17.35 6.70
C ALA A 164 5.94 -15.99 7.38
N THR A 165 7.00 -15.34 7.88
CA THR A 165 6.93 -14.02 8.53
C THR A 165 6.50 -12.94 7.54
N ALA A 166 7.08 -12.93 6.33
CA ALA A 166 6.68 -11.98 5.27
C ALA A 166 5.21 -12.17 4.87
N MET A 167 4.79 -13.41 4.63
CA MET A 167 3.40 -13.73 4.27
C MET A 167 2.41 -13.35 5.37
N PHE A 168 2.73 -13.68 6.63
CA PHE A 168 1.88 -13.32 7.77
C PHE A 168 1.71 -11.81 7.87
N PHE A 169 2.82 -11.06 7.72
CA PHE A 169 2.78 -9.60 7.77
C PHE A 169 2.04 -9.01 6.56
N GLY A 170 2.13 -9.62 5.37
CA GLY A 170 1.33 -9.28 4.20
C GLY A 170 -0.17 -9.40 4.48
N ILE A 171 -0.61 -10.56 5.01
CA ILE A 171 -2.01 -10.76 5.41
C ILE A 171 -2.44 -9.71 6.44
N GLN A 172 -1.63 -9.46 7.48
CA GLN A 172 -1.95 -8.50 8.52
C GLN A 172 -2.14 -7.08 7.97
N THR A 173 -1.25 -6.64 7.09
CA THR A 173 -1.31 -5.27 6.54
C THR A 173 -2.46 -5.06 5.58
N ASP A 174 -2.71 -5.99 4.65
CA ASP A 174 -3.78 -5.87 3.67
C ASP A 174 -5.18 -5.99 4.29
N THR A 175 -5.27 -6.71 5.40
CA THR A 175 -6.51 -6.84 6.16
C THR A 175 -6.73 -5.73 7.19
N ASP A 176 -5.93 -4.66 7.16
CA ASP A 176 -5.95 -3.57 8.16
C ASP A 176 -5.89 -4.10 9.61
N ASP A 177 -4.77 -4.74 9.94
CA ASP A 177 -4.57 -5.41 11.24
C ASP A 177 -5.70 -6.43 11.57
N PHE A 178 -6.14 -7.20 10.57
CA PHE A 178 -7.23 -8.19 10.60
C PHE A 178 -8.64 -7.61 10.74
N ALA A 179 -8.84 -6.31 10.72
CA ALA A 179 -10.16 -5.68 10.79
C ALA A 179 -11.03 -6.03 9.56
N LEU A 180 -10.43 -6.19 8.39
CA LEU A 180 -11.10 -6.54 7.13
C LEU A 180 -10.92 -8.02 6.74
N ALA A 181 -10.28 -8.83 7.61
CA ALA A 181 -9.94 -10.21 7.30
C ALA A 181 -11.17 -11.10 7.10
N THR A 182 -11.13 -11.92 6.07
CA THR A 182 -12.10 -12.99 5.85
C THR A 182 -11.75 -14.22 6.71
N PRO A 183 -12.67 -15.20 6.86
CA PRO A 183 -12.33 -16.46 7.51
C PRO A 183 -11.17 -17.22 6.85
N ALA A 184 -10.92 -17.00 5.55
CA ALA A 184 -9.79 -17.59 4.84
C ALA A 184 -8.47 -16.95 5.26
N ASP A 185 -8.44 -15.61 5.40
CA ASP A 185 -7.26 -14.87 5.85
C ASP A 185 -6.86 -15.26 7.28
N PHE A 186 -7.84 -15.41 8.17
CA PHE A 186 -7.58 -15.91 9.53
C PHE A 186 -7.02 -17.34 9.55
N ARG A 187 -7.52 -18.26 8.71
CA ARG A 187 -6.97 -19.62 8.61
C ARG A 187 -5.54 -19.60 8.08
N ALA A 188 -5.28 -18.81 7.04
CA ALA A 188 -3.94 -18.64 6.47
C ALA A 188 -2.96 -18.09 7.52
N ALA A 189 -3.36 -17.07 8.26
CA ALA A 189 -2.56 -16.51 9.34
C ALA A 189 -2.30 -17.53 10.45
N ALA A 190 -3.31 -18.30 10.86
CA ALA A 190 -3.18 -19.35 11.86
C ALA A 190 -2.23 -20.48 11.41
N TYR A 191 -2.31 -20.88 10.12
CA TYR A 191 -1.40 -21.84 9.52
C TYR A 191 0.06 -21.36 9.51
N LEU A 192 0.29 -20.09 9.13
CA LEU A 192 1.65 -19.53 9.03
C LEU A 192 2.27 -19.25 10.39
N LYS A 193 1.48 -18.90 11.41
CA LYS A 193 1.97 -18.41 12.70
C LYS A 193 3.02 -19.27 13.39
N PRO A 194 2.93 -20.61 13.41
CA PRO A 194 3.94 -21.48 14.02
C PRO A 194 5.33 -21.40 13.37
N PHE A 195 5.40 -20.97 12.12
CA PHE A 195 6.64 -20.88 11.34
C PHE A 195 7.23 -19.46 11.34
N CYS A 196 6.51 -18.46 11.87
CA CYS A 196 6.95 -17.08 11.88
C CYS A 196 8.02 -16.81 12.95
N ASP A 197 8.96 -15.92 12.62
CA ASP A 197 9.82 -15.29 13.61
C ASP A 197 9.05 -14.20 14.38
N ALA A 198 8.76 -14.49 15.64
CA ALA A 198 7.97 -13.60 16.50
C ALA A 198 8.71 -12.28 16.80
N GLU A 199 10.04 -12.29 16.89
CA GLU A 199 10.84 -11.10 17.14
C GLU A 199 10.76 -10.15 15.94
N THR A 200 10.97 -10.68 14.73
CA THR A 200 10.88 -9.91 13.50
C THR A 200 9.46 -9.35 13.30
N LEU A 201 8.40 -10.13 13.51
CA LEU A 201 7.03 -9.64 13.46
C LEU A 201 6.80 -8.46 14.44
N SER A 202 7.28 -8.60 15.68
CA SER A 202 7.19 -7.51 16.67
C SER A 202 7.94 -6.26 16.24
N ARG A 203 9.08 -6.40 15.59
CA ARG A 203 9.92 -5.27 15.12
C ARG A 203 9.32 -4.57 13.93
N VAL A 204 8.81 -5.31 12.95
CA VAL A 204 8.16 -4.75 11.75
C VAL A 204 6.82 -4.13 12.11
N GLY A 205 6.02 -4.79 12.95
CA GLY A 205 4.70 -4.31 13.40
C GLY A 205 4.76 -3.06 14.29
N ARG A 206 5.89 -2.79 14.93
CA ARG A 206 6.15 -1.50 15.57
C ARG A 206 6.48 -0.50 14.47
N ARG A 207 5.47 0.17 13.93
CA ARG A 207 5.61 1.24 12.95
C ARG A 207 6.63 2.27 13.47
N SER A 208 7.90 2.06 13.16
CA SER A 208 8.96 2.98 13.55
C SER A 208 8.79 4.27 12.75
N LEU A 209 8.52 5.35 13.43
CA LEU A 209 8.52 6.68 12.83
C LEU A 209 9.98 7.14 12.66
N THR A 210 10.29 7.76 11.53
CA THR A 210 11.56 8.47 11.38
C THR A 210 11.60 9.68 12.34
N ALA A 211 12.78 10.19 12.64
CA ALA A 211 12.91 11.40 13.46
C ALA A 211 12.08 12.55 12.88
N GLU A 212 12.14 12.73 11.56
CA GLU A 212 11.40 13.77 10.83
C GLU A 212 9.88 13.55 10.88
N ALA A 213 9.43 12.29 10.84
CA ALA A 213 8.00 11.99 10.99
C ALA A 213 7.51 12.29 12.41
N MET A 214 8.34 12.00 13.44
CA MET A 214 8.06 12.38 14.83
C MET A 214 7.99 13.87 15.00
N GLU A 215 8.92 14.61 14.41
CA GLU A 215 8.91 16.09 14.41
C GLU A 215 7.67 16.65 13.71
N ALA A 216 7.28 16.06 12.56
CA ALA A 216 6.07 16.48 11.85
C ALA A 216 4.81 16.25 12.70
N VAL A 217 4.71 15.11 13.39
CA VAL A 217 3.63 14.85 14.36
C VAL A 217 3.66 15.89 15.48
N GLY A 218 4.84 16.19 16.03
CA GLY A 218 5.00 17.23 17.07
C GLY A 218 4.53 18.60 16.59
N ARG A 219 4.92 19.03 15.38
CA ARG A 219 4.47 20.29 14.79
C ARG A 219 2.96 20.28 14.51
N ALA A 220 2.43 19.19 13.99
CA ALA A 220 0.98 19.05 13.77
C ALA A 220 0.17 19.17 15.07
N LEU A 221 0.65 18.57 16.16
CA LEU A 221 -0.01 18.68 17.47
C LEU A 221 0.09 20.11 18.04
N ALA A 222 1.18 20.80 17.82
CA ALA A 222 1.35 22.20 18.26
C ALA A 222 0.48 23.19 17.46
N ASP A 223 0.20 22.87 16.19
CA ASP A 223 -0.61 23.71 15.28
C ASP A 223 -2.09 23.24 15.21
N LEU A 224 -2.47 22.23 16.01
CA LEU A 224 -3.77 21.56 15.90
C LEU A 224 -4.90 22.54 16.26
N GLU A 225 -5.79 22.75 15.31
CA GLU A 225 -7.08 23.43 15.52
C GLU A 225 -8.21 22.43 15.36
N VAL A 226 -9.15 22.44 16.30
CA VAL A 226 -10.31 21.53 16.31
C VAL A 226 -11.58 22.35 16.21
N ILE A 227 -12.39 22.07 15.19
CA ILE A 227 -13.70 22.66 14.97
C ILE A 227 -14.71 21.53 15.14
N ARG A 228 -15.24 21.38 16.34
CA ARG A 228 -16.08 20.23 16.76
C ARG A 228 -15.33 18.90 16.65
N ASP A 229 -15.59 18.11 15.63
CA ASP A 229 -15.00 16.81 15.35
C ASP A 229 -14.11 16.82 14.09
N PHE A 230 -13.92 18.00 13.49
CA PHE A 230 -12.99 18.23 12.40
C PHE A 230 -11.71 18.86 12.94
N ALA A 231 -10.56 18.27 12.63
CA ALA A 231 -9.25 18.80 12.98
C ALA A 231 -8.48 19.27 11.74
N ILE A 232 -7.74 20.35 11.88
CA ILE A 232 -6.80 20.83 10.88
C ILE A 232 -5.45 21.10 11.55
N ALA A 233 -4.36 20.72 10.90
CA ALA A 233 -3.01 20.96 11.44
C ALA A 233 -1.99 21.16 10.31
N GLY A 234 -1.09 22.08 10.50
CA GLY A 234 0.04 22.32 9.64
C GLY A 234 1.35 21.75 10.20
N VAL A 235 2.21 21.26 9.30
CA VAL A 235 3.50 20.67 9.67
C VAL A 235 4.72 21.50 9.20
N GLY A 236 4.47 22.68 8.62
CA GLY A 236 5.54 23.51 8.07
C GLY A 236 6.12 22.94 6.77
N ARG A 237 7.39 23.27 6.50
CA ARG A 237 8.12 22.72 5.36
C ARG A 237 8.64 21.31 5.68
N ILE A 238 8.47 20.39 4.74
CA ILE A 238 8.90 18.99 4.80
C ILE A 238 9.71 18.66 3.55
N SER A 239 10.80 17.90 3.69
CA SER A 239 11.56 17.41 2.54
C SER A 239 10.76 16.41 1.72
N ALA A 240 11.00 16.34 0.40
CA ALA A 240 10.34 15.39 -0.49
C ALA A 240 10.50 13.93 -0.04
N ASN A 241 11.65 13.57 0.52
CA ASN A 241 11.90 12.21 1.04
C ASN A 241 11.06 11.85 2.26
N ASN A 242 10.55 12.85 2.98
CA ASN A 242 9.76 12.68 4.21
C ASN A 242 8.28 13.08 4.02
N ARG A 243 7.82 13.20 2.78
CA ARG A 243 6.46 13.56 2.43
C ARG A 243 5.40 12.71 3.13
N ASP A 244 5.71 11.43 3.35
CA ASP A 244 4.82 10.47 4.04
C ASP A 244 4.57 10.87 5.52
N ALA A 245 5.34 11.79 6.09
CA ALA A 245 5.08 12.32 7.44
C ALA A 245 3.73 13.06 7.54
N ILE A 246 3.23 13.66 6.44
CA ILE A 246 1.94 14.35 6.40
C ILE A 246 0.78 13.38 6.66
N PRO A 247 0.59 12.31 5.87
CA PRO A 247 -0.45 11.32 6.15
C PRO A 247 -0.25 10.59 7.49
N MET A 248 1.00 10.35 7.92
CA MET A 248 1.29 9.73 9.21
C MET A 248 0.83 10.61 10.38
N ALA A 249 1.03 11.93 10.30
CA ALA A 249 0.51 12.86 11.29
C ALA A 249 -1.03 12.89 11.30
N ALA A 250 -1.68 12.80 10.13
CA ALA A 250 -3.13 12.70 10.04
C ALA A 250 -3.65 11.41 10.71
N ASP A 251 -3.03 10.26 10.39
CA ASP A 251 -3.38 8.97 11.01
C ASP A 251 -3.18 8.97 12.52
N PHE A 252 -2.15 9.69 13.01
CA PHE A 252 -1.90 9.84 14.45
C PHE A 252 -2.97 10.70 15.14
N ILE A 253 -3.30 11.88 14.59
CA ILE A 253 -4.30 12.80 15.16
C ILE A 253 -5.70 12.17 15.14
N LEU A 254 -6.05 11.40 14.09
CA LEU A 254 -7.33 10.71 14.00
C LEU A 254 -7.57 9.71 15.14
N ARG A 255 -6.53 9.27 15.87
CA ARG A 255 -6.68 8.40 17.05
C ARG A 255 -7.27 9.11 18.24
N ARG A 256 -7.32 10.43 18.23
CA ARG A 256 -7.96 11.21 19.30
C ARG A 256 -9.48 10.98 19.27
N GLU A 257 -10.05 10.71 20.45
CA GLU A 257 -11.43 10.21 20.61
C GLU A 257 -12.51 11.15 20.04
N ASP A 258 -12.28 12.46 20.14
CA ASP A 258 -13.24 13.49 19.73
C ASP A 258 -13.02 14.01 18.29
N ILE A 259 -12.13 13.37 17.50
CA ILE A 259 -11.85 13.74 16.12
C ILE A 259 -12.30 12.62 15.19
N ASP A 260 -13.22 12.94 14.28
CA ASP A 260 -13.68 12.01 13.24
C ASP A 260 -13.12 12.31 11.87
N THR A 261 -12.67 13.54 11.63
CA THR A 261 -12.04 13.95 10.36
C THR A 261 -10.85 14.85 10.65
N VAL A 262 -9.74 14.62 9.97
CA VAL A 262 -8.52 15.43 10.12
C VAL A 262 -7.90 15.74 8.77
N LEU A 263 -7.46 16.98 8.59
CA LEU A 263 -6.64 17.43 7.48
C LEU A 263 -5.28 17.87 8.02
N VAL A 264 -4.22 17.23 7.56
CA VAL A 264 -2.83 17.66 7.81
C VAL A 264 -2.21 18.12 6.50
N TYR A 265 -1.46 19.22 6.52
CA TYR A 265 -0.82 19.79 5.34
C TYR A 265 0.55 20.37 5.65
N GLY A 266 1.37 20.51 4.61
CA GLY A 266 2.69 21.13 4.69
C GLY A 266 3.21 21.56 3.32
N ILE A 267 4.32 22.29 3.31
CA ILE A 267 5.03 22.67 2.09
C ILE A 267 6.05 21.57 1.77
N VAL A 268 5.95 21.03 0.57
CA VAL A 268 6.89 20.03 0.02
C VAL A 268 7.43 20.58 -1.29
N GLU A 269 8.72 20.89 -1.31
CA GLU A 269 9.37 21.55 -2.45
C GLU A 269 8.65 22.87 -2.83
N ASP A 270 8.05 22.91 -4.02
CA ASP A 270 7.36 24.06 -4.64
C ASP A 270 5.83 23.97 -4.55
N ARG A 271 5.28 23.15 -3.66
CA ARG A 271 3.83 22.90 -3.55
C ARG A 271 3.37 22.70 -2.11
N ILE A 272 2.08 22.85 -1.93
CA ILE A 272 1.39 22.51 -0.69
C ILE A 272 0.81 21.09 -0.89
N ASP A 273 1.28 20.14 -0.09
CA ASP A 273 0.74 18.79 -0.03
C ASP A 273 -0.14 18.66 1.23
N GLY A 274 -1.25 17.94 1.12
CA GLY A 274 -2.10 17.65 2.27
C GLY A 274 -2.73 16.28 2.21
N SER A 275 -3.11 15.79 3.39
CA SER A 275 -3.76 14.50 3.57
C SER A 275 -4.96 14.64 4.50
N LEU A 276 -6.11 14.19 4.03
CA LEU A 276 -7.33 14.03 4.80
C LEU A 276 -7.50 12.58 5.22
N ARG A 277 -7.97 12.40 6.46
CA ARG A 277 -8.46 11.12 6.98
C ARG A 277 -9.81 11.33 7.62
N THR A 278 -10.72 10.37 7.45
CA THR A 278 -12.05 10.44 8.04
C THR A 278 -12.55 9.06 8.44
N ARG A 279 -13.25 8.99 9.58
CA ARG A 279 -14.02 7.83 10.01
C ARG A 279 -15.50 7.96 9.62
N ARG A 280 -15.88 9.09 9.01
CA ARG A 280 -17.26 9.39 8.67
C ARG A 280 -17.59 8.97 7.25
N ALA A 281 -18.55 8.07 7.11
CA ALA A 281 -19.11 7.70 5.81
C ALA A 281 -19.84 8.86 5.10
N SER A 282 -20.27 9.91 5.85
CA SER A 282 -20.93 11.10 5.29
C SER A 282 -19.96 12.13 4.70
N VAL A 283 -18.65 11.98 4.94
CA VAL A 283 -17.63 12.84 4.35
C VAL A 283 -17.09 12.15 3.11
N ASP A 284 -17.33 12.76 1.94
CA ASP A 284 -16.68 12.38 0.70
C ASP A 284 -15.34 13.13 0.57
N PRO A 285 -14.19 12.45 0.73
CA PRO A 285 -12.88 13.10 0.66
C PRO A 285 -12.59 13.75 -0.68
N ALA A 286 -13.03 13.17 -1.81
CA ALA A 286 -12.80 13.73 -3.14
C ALA A 286 -13.59 15.04 -3.32
N ALA A 287 -14.88 15.02 -2.97
CA ALA A 287 -15.73 16.22 -3.04
C ALA A 287 -15.23 17.33 -2.09
N PHE A 288 -14.74 16.94 -0.88
CA PHE A 288 -14.16 17.90 0.05
C PHE A 288 -12.90 18.55 -0.54
N MET A 289 -11.97 17.77 -1.10
CA MET A 289 -10.75 18.29 -1.67
C MET A 289 -11.02 19.24 -2.85
N GLN A 290 -11.94 18.88 -3.73
CA GLN A 290 -12.34 19.73 -4.85
C GLN A 290 -13.00 21.03 -4.38
N ALA A 291 -13.88 20.96 -3.40
CA ALA A 291 -14.56 22.16 -2.85
C ALA A 291 -13.56 23.11 -2.14
N ALA A 292 -12.57 22.55 -1.41
CA ALA A 292 -11.60 23.34 -0.67
C ALA A 292 -10.49 23.92 -1.56
N PHE A 293 -9.98 23.14 -2.51
CA PHE A 293 -8.76 23.48 -3.25
C PHE A 293 -9.01 23.81 -4.73
N GLY A 294 -10.12 23.34 -5.30
CA GLY A 294 -10.50 23.61 -6.69
C GLY A 294 -9.69 22.81 -7.71
N ASP A 295 -9.64 23.37 -8.93
CA ASP A 295 -9.05 22.74 -10.10
C ASP A 295 -7.90 23.61 -10.67
N ASP A 296 -7.04 23.00 -11.46
CA ASP A 296 -5.98 23.70 -12.22
C ASP A 296 -6.55 24.42 -13.45
N SER A 297 -5.67 25.08 -14.21
CA SER A 297 -6.05 25.80 -15.43
C SER A 297 -6.63 24.93 -16.55
N GLU A 298 -6.45 23.60 -16.47
CA GLU A 298 -6.96 22.61 -17.41
C GLU A 298 -8.23 21.92 -16.89
N GLY A 299 -8.74 22.35 -15.72
CA GLY A 299 -9.93 21.79 -15.08
C GLY A 299 -9.68 20.45 -14.38
N ARG A 300 -8.42 20.11 -14.07
CA ARG A 300 -8.09 18.92 -13.29
C ARG A 300 -8.06 19.28 -11.80
N PRO A 301 -8.71 18.50 -10.93
CA PRO A 301 -8.75 18.81 -9.51
C PRO A 301 -7.35 18.72 -8.87
N TYR A 302 -7.03 19.70 -8.01
CA TYR A 302 -5.80 19.68 -7.22
C TYR A 302 -5.79 18.57 -6.18
N GLY A 303 -6.92 17.97 -5.88
CA GLY A 303 -7.02 16.89 -4.91
C GLY A 303 -8.10 15.89 -5.25
N GLY A 304 -8.02 14.74 -4.61
CA GLY A 304 -8.98 13.65 -4.76
C GLY A 304 -8.98 12.73 -3.55
N GLY A 305 -9.76 11.66 -3.60
CA GLY A 305 -9.85 10.74 -2.49
C GLY A 305 -10.69 9.52 -2.79
N ARG A 306 -10.75 8.64 -1.81
CA ARG A 306 -11.61 7.46 -1.75
C ARG A 306 -12.20 7.34 -0.35
N ALA A 307 -13.05 6.40 -0.10
CA ALA A 307 -13.92 6.24 1.06
C ALA A 307 -13.52 6.94 2.38
N ASP A 308 -12.30 6.76 2.87
CA ASP A 308 -11.83 7.20 4.19
C ASP A 308 -10.62 8.14 4.13
N MET A 309 -10.08 8.39 2.95
CA MET A 309 -8.87 9.20 2.77
C MET A 309 -8.91 10.07 1.51
N GLY A 310 -8.28 11.24 1.61
CA GLY A 310 -8.06 12.14 0.49
C GLY A 310 -6.70 12.81 0.57
N GLY A 311 -6.32 13.45 -0.53
CA GLY A 311 -5.10 14.24 -0.59
C GLY A 311 -5.19 15.33 -1.62
N PHE A 312 -4.39 16.37 -1.45
CA PHE A 312 -4.28 17.45 -2.43
C PHE A 312 -2.82 17.85 -2.67
N ARG A 313 -2.59 18.46 -3.83
CA ARG A 313 -1.31 19.05 -4.22
C ARG A 313 -1.59 20.35 -4.95
N VAL A 314 -1.26 21.48 -4.32
CA VAL A 314 -1.44 22.81 -4.90
C VAL A 314 -0.06 23.43 -5.12
N PRO A 315 0.31 23.80 -6.35
CA PRO A 315 1.57 24.52 -6.60
C PRO A 315 1.62 25.85 -5.85
N LEU A 316 2.77 26.20 -5.31
CA LEU A 316 3.00 27.54 -4.73
C LEU A 316 2.95 28.65 -5.78
N GLY A 317 3.22 28.32 -7.05
CA GLY A 317 3.30 29.29 -8.13
C GLY A 317 4.35 30.35 -7.85
N MET A 318 3.99 31.62 -8.01
CA MET A 318 4.89 32.75 -7.74
C MET A 318 5.38 32.83 -6.28
N LEU A 319 4.68 32.20 -5.34
CA LEU A 319 5.09 32.17 -3.93
C LEU A 319 6.32 31.29 -3.69
N SER A 320 6.72 30.43 -4.63
CA SER A 320 7.95 29.64 -4.55
C SER A 320 9.23 30.51 -4.58
N GLU A 321 9.13 31.77 -5.02
CA GLU A 321 10.23 32.73 -5.05
C GLU A 321 10.44 33.46 -3.69
N CYS A 322 9.60 33.14 -2.67
CA CYS A 322 9.74 33.73 -1.35
C CYS A 322 10.88 33.06 -0.57
N ASP A 323 11.93 33.84 -0.28
CA ASP A 323 13.09 33.38 0.49
C ASP A 323 12.87 33.34 2.01
N ASP A 324 11.77 33.93 2.50
CA ASP A 324 11.40 33.91 3.91
C ASP A 324 10.43 32.75 4.18
N ASP A 325 10.98 31.66 4.70
CA ASP A 325 10.21 30.45 5.00
C ASP A 325 9.10 30.67 6.05
N ASP A 326 9.32 31.56 7.03
CA ASP A 326 8.33 31.84 8.08
C ASP A 326 7.17 32.68 7.52
N ALA A 327 7.47 33.69 6.71
CA ALA A 327 6.43 34.49 6.03
C ALA A 327 5.63 33.64 5.04
N LEU A 328 6.30 32.78 4.25
CA LEU A 328 5.64 31.86 3.33
C LEU A 328 4.73 30.89 4.08
N TRP A 329 5.24 30.30 5.17
CA TRP A 329 4.45 29.38 5.97
C TRP A 329 3.21 30.04 6.59
N ALA A 330 3.37 31.24 7.14
CA ALA A 330 2.26 32.00 7.72
C ALA A 330 1.14 32.25 6.68
N LEU A 331 1.50 32.63 5.45
CA LEU A 331 0.56 32.85 4.35
C LEU A 331 -0.14 31.57 3.91
N VAL A 332 0.62 30.47 3.75
CA VAL A 332 0.08 29.16 3.40
C VAL A 332 -0.90 28.68 4.47
N ARG A 333 -0.49 28.77 5.75
CA ARG A 333 -1.31 28.38 6.89
C ARG A 333 -2.66 29.12 6.90
N GLU A 334 -2.62 30.45 6.85
CA GLU A 334 -3.83 31.28 6.83
C GLU A 334 -4.73 30.96 5.63
N THR A 335 -4.13 30.75 4.46
CA THR A 335 -4.88 30.47 3.23
C THR A 335 -5.57 29.13 3.29
N VAL A 336 -4.88 28.07 3.73
CA VAL A 336 -5.45 26.71 3.83
C VAL A 336 -6.56 26.70 4.88
N GLN A 337 -6.32 27.27 6.06
CA GLN A 337 -7.34 27.35 7.12
C GLN A 337 -8.60 28.08 6.65
N LYS A 338 -8.48 29.22 5.97
CA LYS A 338 -9.64 29.94 5.41
C LYS A 338 -10.41 29.16 4.37
N ARG A 339 -9.70 28.40 3.50
CA ARG A 339 -10.35 27.56 2.47
C ARG A 339 -11.13 26.42 3.14
N VAL A 340 -10.53 25.73 4.08
CA VAL A 340 -11.15 24.63 4.81
C VAL A 340 -12.34 25.12 5.64
N ALA A 341 -12.22 26.22 6.34
CA ALA A 341 -13.29 26.83 7.15
C ALA A 341 -14.55 27.17 6.35
N ARG A 342 -14.46 27.35 5.03
CA ARG A 342 -15.63 27.57 4.16
C ARG A 342 -16.39 26.27 3.84
N VAL A 343 -15.68 25.14 3.80
CA VAL A 343 -16.23 23.83 3.40
C VAL A 343 -16.78 23.05 4.59
N VAL A 344 -16.12 23.13 5.75
CA VAL A 344 -16.54 22.41 6.96
C VAL A 344 -18.02 22.65 7.36
N PRO A 345 -18.56 23.88 7.37
CA PRO A 345 -19.98 24.12 7.68
C PRO A 345 -20.94 23.49 6.67
N GLU A 346 -20.53 23.25 5.43
CA GLU A 346 -21.37 22.59 4.41
C GLU A 346 -21.45 21.07 4.65
N LEU A 347 -20.38 20.45 5.11
CA LEU A 347 -20.37 19.06 5.56
C LEU A 347 -21.36 18.85 6.71
N GLU A 348 -21.42 19.79 7.64
CA GLU A 348 -22.34 19.72 8.77
C GLU A 348 -23.80 19.83 8.35
N ARG A 349 -24.13 20.70 7.41
CA ARG A 349 -25.50 20.85 6.88
C ARG A 349 -25.99 19.59 6.14
N ARG A 350 -25.11 18.87 5.49
CA ARG A 350 -25.42 17.55 4.90
C ARG A 350 -25.72 16.52 5.98
N ARG A 351 -24.92 16.50 7.06
CA ARG A 351 -25.13 15.62 8.23
C ARG A 351 -26.52 15.77 8.86
N ASP A 352 -26.95 17.01 9.10
CA ASP A 352 -28.27 17.31 9.72
C ASP A 352 -29.44 16.87 8.83
N ARG A 353 -29.25 16.82 7.51
CA ARG A 353 -30.24 16.29 6.56
C ARG A 353 -30.32 14.77 6.58
N ASP A 354 -29.16 14.08 6.57
CA ASP A 354 -29.09 12.62 6.56
C ASP A 354 -29.57 12.00 7.88
N SER A 355 -29.37 12.69 9.03
CA SER A 355 -29.86 12.25 10.33
C SER A 355 -31.39 12.39 10.46
N ARG A 356 -32.00 13.40 9.80
CA ARG A 356 -33.46 13.58 9.79
C ARG A 356 -34.18 12.66 8.82
N GLY A 357 -33.53 12.21 7.74
CA GLY A 357 -34.09 11.27 6.76
C GLY A 357 -34.04 9.79 7.18
N LYS A 358 -33.41 9.46 8.32
CA LYS A 358 -33.40 8.11 8.90
C LYS A 358 -34.37 7.93 10.08
N SER A 359 -35.15 8.94 10.40
CA SER A 359 -36.12 8.96 11.50
C SER A 359 -37.57 8.89 11.01
N ASP A 360 -37.80 8.76 9.74
CA ASP A 360 -39.08 8.44 9.08
C ASP A 360 -38.92 7.05 8.39
#